data_a953b155878f7421dd0e15f94a2adc84
#
_entry.id   a953b155878f7421dd0e15f94a2adc84
#
_cell.length_a   1.000
_cell.length_b   1.000
_cell.length_c   1.000
_cell.angle_alpha   90.00
_cell.angle_beta   90.00
_cell.angle_gamma   90.00
#
_symmetry.space_group_name_H-M   'P 1'
#
loop_
_entity.id
_entity.type
_entity.pdbx_description
1 polymer ?
#
loop_
_entity_poly.entity_id
_entity_poly.type
_entity_poly.pdbx_seq_one_letter_code
_entity_poly.pdbx_strand_id
1 'polypeptide(L)'
;MQSPRCPSLYQINTRVWLTELSRALAGPATLDDIPDAELDRFAAMGFDWIWLLSVWQTGPAGQRVSRANPEWRREFQQTLPDLREEHIAGSGFAITGYRVHDLLGGDAALARLRDRLRTRGLRLLLDFVPNHTGLDQGKLARFMENHDEPRAAASERSPARAAGSVEQGG
;
A
#
# COMPACT_ATOMS: atom_id res chain seq x y z
N MET A 1 14.11 26.87 5.59
CA MET A 1 14.30 26.58 4.15
C MET A 1 13.09 27.09 3.40
N GLN A 2 13.26 27.92 2.40
CA GLN A 2 12.16 28.32 1.50
C GLN A 2 11.81 27.12 0.60
N SER A 3 10.51 26.88 0.36
CA SER A 3 10.09 25.88 -0.59
C SER A 3 10.47 26.31 -2.01
N PRO A 4 11.02 25.42 -2.85
CA PRO A 4 11.30 25.75 -4.23
C PRO A 4 10.01 26.13 -4.96
N ARG A 5 10.11 27.04 -5.93
CA ARG A 5 8.96 27.55 -6.69
C ARG A 5 8.29 26.46 -7.55
N CYS A 6 9.08 25.50 -8.01
CA CYS A 6 8.65 24.32 -8.74
C CYS A 6 9.40 23.11 -8.16
N PRO A 7 8.87 22.47 -7.11
CA PRO A 7 9.54 21.34 -6.47
C PRO A 7 9.57 20.12 -7.40
N SER A 8 10.73 19.44 -7.43
CA SER A 8 10.92 18.18 -8.12
C SER A 8 10.63 17.00 -7.21
N LEU A 9 9.97 15.97 -7.74
CA LEU A 9 9.53 14.79 -7.01
C LEU A 9 10.09 13.53 -7.64
N TYR A 10 10.68 12.65 -6.84
CA TYR A 10 11.04 11.30 -7.24
C TYR A 10 10.12 10.29 -6.54
N GLN A 11 9.37 9.52 -7.32
CA GLN A 11 8.44 8.51 -6.82
C GLN A 11 9.10 7.13 -6.82
N ILE A 12 8.92 6.38 -5.73
CA ILE A 12 9.51 5.05 -5.54
C ILE A 12 8.41 4.07 -5.14
N ASN A 13 8.31 2.94 -5.84
CA ASN A 13 7.57 1.79 -5.32
C ASN A 13 8.41 1.14 -4.21
N THR A 14 8.07 1.42 -2.97
CA THR A 14 8.86 1.02 -1.79
C THR A 14 9.07 -0.47 -1.71
N ARG A 15 8.03 -1.26 -1.98
CA ARG A 15 8.11 -2.73 -1.88
C ARG A 15 9.03 -3.32 -2.94
N VAL A 16 8.98 -2.82 -4.17
CA VAL A 16 9.88 -3.24 -5.26
C VAL A 16 11.31 -2.91 -4.90
N TRP A 17 11.58 -1.68 -4.48
CA TRP A 17 12.92 -1.24 -4.12
C TRP A 17 13.52 -2.03 -2.96
N LEU A 18 12.75 -2.27 -1.89
CA LEU A 18 13.22 -3.10 -0.78
C LEU A 18 13.39 -4.58 -1.17
N THR A 19 12.62 -5.09 -2.14
CA THR A 19 12.85 -6.43 -2.69
C THR A 19 14.18 -6.51 -3.44
N GLU A 20 14.53 -5.49 -4.22
CA GLU A 20 15.84 -5.41 -4.89
C GLU A 20 16.99 -5.32 -3.87
N LEU A 21 16.85 -4.49 -2.84
CA LEU A 21 17.82 -4.41 -1.75
C LEU A 21 17.95 -5.73 -1.00
N SER A 22 16.83 -6.42 -0.74
CA SER A 22 16.83 -7.74 -0.08
C SER A 22 17.64 -8.78 -0.87
N ARG A 23 17.55 -8.74 -2.20
CA ARG A 23 18.36 -9.61 -3.07
C ARG A 23 19.85 -9.29 -2.96
N ALA A 24 20.19 -7.99 -2.95
CA ALA A 24 21.59 -7.55 -2.81
C ALA A 24 22.21 -7.89 -1.44
N LEU A 25 21.40 -7.82 -0.37
CA LEU A 25 21.83 -8.11 1.00
C LEU A 25 21.73 -9.59 1.38
N ALA A 26 21.18 -10.43 0.50
CA ALA A 26 20.87 -11.85 0.76
C ALA A 26 19.99 -12.05 2.01
N GLY A 27 19.12 -11.08 2.33
CA GLY A 27 18.22 -11.10 3.48
C GLY A 27 17.13 -10.03 3.39
N PRO A 28 16.08 -10.08 4.23
CA PRO A 28 14.98 -9.13 4.18
C PRO A 28 15.47 -7.71 4.52
N ALA A 29 15.30 -6.78 3.58
CA ALA A 29 15.60 -5.37 3.76
C ALA A 29 14.38 -4.59 4.24
N THR A 30 14.62 -3.62 5.11
CA THR A 30 13.67 -2.65 5.63
C THR A 30 14.04 -1.24 5.21
N LEU A 31 13.27 -0.23 5.62
CA LEU A 31 13.60 1.18 5.39
C LEU A 31 14.92 1.61 6.04
N ASP A 32 15.37 0.90 7.08
CA ASP A 32 16.66 1.17 7.73
C ASP A 32 17.86 0.74 6.88
N ASP A 33 17.66 -0.27 6.03
CA ASP A 33 18.72 -0.87 5.22
C ASP A 33 18.97 -0.09 3.91
N ILE A 34 18.16 0.95 3.64
CA ILE A 34 18.39 1.82 2.49
C ILE A 34 19.76 2.51 2.63
N PRO A 35 20.70 2.32 1.67
CA PRO A 35 22.02 2.90 1.77
C PRO A 35 22.00 4.44 1.74
N ASP A 36 22.85 5.08 2.54
CA ASP A 36 23.02 6.53 2.52
C ASP A 36 23.44 7.05 1.14
N ALA A 37 24.23 6.28 0.40
CA ALA A 37 24.62 6.61 -0.96
C ALA A 37 23.44 6.79 -1.93
N GLU A 38 22.34 6.03 -1.74
CA GLU A 38 21.13 6.21 -2.55
C GLU A 38 20.43 7.53 -2.22
N LEU A 39 20.38 7.90 -0.94
CA LEU A 39 19.80 9.16 -0.51
C LEU A 39 20.65 10.35 -0.98
N ASP A 40 21.98 10.23 -0.93
CA ASP A 40 22.93 11.21 -1.47
C ASP A 40 22.75 11.36 -2.98
N ARG A 41 22.53 10.26 -3.70
CA ARG A 41 22.26 10.27 -5.14
C ARG A 41 20.99 11.07 -5.48
N PHE A 42 19.89 10.88 -4.75
CA PHE A 42 18.65 11.65 -4.97
C PHE A 42 18.87 13.14 -4.72
N ALA A 43 19.62 13.51 -3.68
CA ALA A 43 19.96 14.89 -3.40
C ALA A 43 20.84 15.50 -4.51
N ALA A 44 21.85 14.74 -4.98
CA ALA A 44 22.74 15.18 -6.05
C ALA A 44 22.01 15.36 -7.41
N MET A 45 20.95 14.56 -7.66
CA MET A 45 20.08 14.71 -8.83
C MET A 45 19.17 15.94 -8.75
N GLY A 46 19.12 16.64 -7.62
CA GLY A 46 18.35 17.87 -7.44
C GLY A 46 16.88 17.66 -7.13
N PHE A 47 16.49 16.48 -6.63
CA PHE A 47 15.12 16.27 -6.14
C PHE A 47 14.88 17.00 -4.81
N ASP A 48 13.64 17.50 -4.65
CA ASP A 48 13.18 18.15 -3.42
C ASP A 48 12.40 17.17 -2.54
N TRP A 49 11.68 16.24 -3.19
CA TRP A 49 10.78 15.31 -2.52
C TRP A 49 11.05 13.88 -2.96
N ILE A 50 10.99 12.97 -2.00
CA ILE A 50 10.96 11.53 -2.22
C ILE A 50 9.59 11.01 -1.81
N TRP A 51 8.86 10.43 -2.76
CA TRP A 51 7.55 9.85 -2.53
C TRP A 51 7.67 8.33 -2.44
N LEU A 52 7.43 7.80 -1.25
CA LEU A 52 7.39 6.36 -1.01
C LEU A 52 5.95 5.85 -1.13
N LEU A 53 5.70 5.07 -2.19
CA LEU A 53 4.41 4.41 -2.40
C LEU A 53 4.27 3.17 -1.52
N SER A 54 3.04 2.90 -1.06
CA SER A 54 2.62 1.61 -0.47
C SER A 54 3.35 1.25 0.82
N VAL A 55 3.61 2.23 1.67
CA VAL A 55 4.28 2.01 2.96
C VAL A 55 3.33 1.52 4.06
N TRP A 56 2.03 1.74 3.89
CA TRP A 56 1.04 1.49 4.93
C TRP A 56 0.73 0.01 5.13
N GLN A 57 0.20 -0.32 6.32
CA GLN A 57 -0.28 -1.65 6.65
C GLN A 57 -1.40 -2.06 5.71
N THR A 58 -1.23 -3.22 5.05
CA THR A 58 -2.24 -3.87 4.22
C THR A 58 -2.65 -5.20 4.86
N GLY A 59 -3.86 -5.67 4.55
CA GLY A 59 -4.36 -6.92 5.09
C GLY A 59 -4.24 -8.10 4.12
N PRO A 60 -4.43 -9.35 4.63
CA PRO A 60 -4.32 -10.56 3.82
C PRO A 60 -5.44 -10.71 2.78
N ALA A 61 -6.59 -10.03 2.93
CA ALA A 61 -7.67 -10.11 1.95
C ALA A 61 -7.25 -9.57 0.58
N GLY A 62 -6.54 -8.44 0.55
CA GLY A 62 -6.00 -7.87 -0.69
C GLY A 62 -5.03 -8.82 -1.40
N GLN A 63 -4.19 -9.52 -0.65
CA GLN A 63 -3.29 -10.55 -1.20
C GLN A 63 -4.08 -11.72 -1.80
N ARG A 64 -5.09 -12.23 -1.07
CA ARG A 64 -5.94 -13.34 -1.57
C ARG A 64 -6.61 -12.98 -2.89
N VAL A 65 -7.18 -11.78 -2.99
CA VAL A 65 -7.82 -11.29 -4.23
C VAL A 65 -6.80 -11.24 -5.38
N SER A 66 -5.65 -10.63 -5.16
CA SER A 66 -4.62 -10.51 -6.21
C SER A 66 -4.05 -11.86 -6.65
N ARG A 67 -3.87 -12.80 -5.71
CA ARG A 67 -3.41 -14.16 -6.02
C ARG A 67 -4.44 -15.00 -6.74
N ALA A 68 -5.73 -14.80 -6.44
CA ALA A 68 -6.84 -15.54 -7.05
C ALA A 68 -7.19 -15.06 -8.46
N ASN A 69 -6.80 -13.84 -8.85
CA ASN A 69 -7.13 -13.28 -10.16
C ASN A 69 -6.18 -13.82 -11.25
N PRO A 70 -6.69 -14.62 -12.23
CA PRO A 70 -5.84 -15.26 -13.23
C PRO A 70 -5.27 -14.29 -14.27
N GLU A 71 -5.94 -13.15 -14.51
CA GLU A 71 -5.46 -12.12 -15.43
C GLU A 71 -4.26 -11.38 -14.85
N TRP A 72 -4.38 -10.93 -13.60
CA TRP A 72 -3.30 -10.27 -12.89
C TRP A 72 -2.09 -11.19 -12.71
N ARG A 73 -2.32 -12.48 -12.43
CA ARG A 73 -1.22 -13.46 -12.35
C ARG A 73 -0.45 -13.57 -13.65
N ARG A 74 -1.13 -13.55 -14.79
CA ARG A 74 -0.47 -13.55 -16.11
C ARG A 74 0.38 -12.29 -16.32
N GLU A 75 -0.15 -11.13 -16.00
CA GLU A 75 0.58 -9.86 -16.08
C GLU A 75 1.80 -9.85 -15.16
N PHE A 76 1.64 -10.32 -13.93
CA PHE A 76 2.76 -10.44 -12.98
C PHE A 76 3.84 -11.38 -13.48
N GLN A 77 3.47 -12.54 -14.07
CA GLN A 77 4.42 -13.49 -14.63
C GLN A 77 5.15 -12.95 -15.87
N GLN A 78 4.48 -12.15 -16.68
CA GLN A 78 5.12 -11.48 -17.82
C GLN A 78 6.14 -10.44 -17.38
N THR A 79 5.85 -9.74 -16.27
CA THR A 79 6.73 -8.70 -15.72
C THR A 79 7.87 -9.29 -14.89
N LEU A 80 7.60 -10.38 -14.15
CA LEU A 80 8.54 -11.04 -13.27
C LEU A 80 8.56 -12.54 -13.57
N PRO A 81 9.49 -13.02 -14.42
CA PRO A 81 9.53 -14.43 -14.84
C PRO A 81 9.74 -15.44 -13.70
N ASP A 82 10.41 -15.03 -12.61
CA ASP A 82 10.64 -15.79 -11.40
C ASP A 82 9.59 -15.50 -10.30
N LEU A 83 8.37 -15.14 -10.70
CA LEU A 83 7.27 -14.80 -9.79
C LEU A 83 6.99 -15.94 -8.80
N ARG A 84 6.96 -15.59 -7.51
CA ARG A 84 6.54 -16.46 -6.41
C ARG A 84 5.32 -15.86 -5.70
N GLU A 85 4.57 -16.68 -4.96
CA GLU A 85 3.37 -16.23 -4.23
C GLU A 85 3.67 -15.09 -3.23
N GLU A 86 4.84 -15.09 -2.63
CA GLU A 86 5.28 -14.05 -1.70
C GLU A 86 5.49 -12.68 -2.36
N HIS A 87 5.77 -12.66 -3.67
CA HIS A 87 5.90 -11.41 -4.43
C HIS A 87 4.55 -10.73 -4.68
N ILE A 88 3.44 -11.47 -4.57
CA ILE A 88 2.09 -10.91 -4.75
C ILE A 88 1.59 -10.38 -3.41
N ALA A 89 1.90 -9.12 -3.15
CA ALA A 89 1.56 -8.46 -1.89
C ALA A 89 0.12 -7.89 -1.83
N GLY A 90 -0.60 -7.89 -2.96
CA GLY A 90 -1.86 -7.18 -3.10
C GLY A 90 -1.67 -5.69 -3.38
N SER A 91 -2.78 -4.96 -3.52
CA SER A 91 -2.72 -3.51 -3.71
C SER A 91 -2.14 -2.82 -2.48
N GLY A 92 -1.11 -2.00 -2.68
CA GLY A 92 -0.54 -1.17 -1.63
C GLY A 92 -1.47 -0.06 -1.12
N PHE A 93 -2.58 0.18 -1.82
CA PHE A 93 -3.62 1.12 -1.43
C PHE A 93 -4.80 0.46 -0.70
N ALA A 94 -4.85 -0.88 -0.62
CA ALA A 94 -5.81 -1.61 0.21
C ALA A 94 -5.37 -1.59 1.68
N ILE A 95 -5.25 -0.39 2.25
CA ILE A 95 -4.70 -0.17 3.58
C ILE A 95 -5.69 -0.58 4.67
N THR A 96 -5.18 -1.08 5.78
CA THR A 96 -5.94 -1.37 7.00
C THR A 96 -5.73 -0.32 8.08
N GLY A 97 -4.83 0.62 7.86
CA GLY A 97 -4.53 1.74 8.76
C GLY A 97 -3.26 2.48 8.35
N TYR A 98 -3.09 3.67 8.89
CA TYR A 98 -1.91 4.53 8.66
C TYR A 98 -0.77 4.20 9.63
N ARG A 99 -0.48 2.92 9.80
CA ARG A 99 0.76 2.41 10.38
C ARG A 99 1.66 1.89 9.26
N VAL A 100 2.95 2.13 9.37
CA VAL A 100 3.92 1.56 8.43
C VAL A 100 3.90 0.04 8.56
N HIS A 101 3.91 -0.65 7.44
CA HIS A 101 3.89 -2.10 7.39
C HIS A 101 5.10 -2.69 8.13
N ASP A 102 4.85 -3.69 8.99
CA ASP A 102 5.89 -4.28 9.85
C ASP A 102 7.08 -4.84 9.06
N LEU A 103 6.82 -5.41 7.87
CA LEU A 103 7.87 -5.90 6.96
C LEU A 103 8.78 -4.78 6.41
N LEU A 104 8.39 -3.52 6.54
CA LEU A 104 9.19 -2.38 6.12
C LEU A 104 9.97 -1.77 7.30
N GLY A 105 9.87 -2.36 8.50
CA GLY A 105 10.50 -1.88 9.73
C GLY A 105 9.64 -0.98 10.61
N GLY A 106 8.36 -0.81 10.25
CA GLY A 106 7.37 -0.06 11.04
C GLY A 106 7.61 1.45 11.10
N ASP A 107 6.84 2.14 11.94
CA ASP A 107 6.85 3.60 12.07
C ASP A 107 8.21 4.17 12.49
N ALA A 108 8.95 3.44 13.32
CA ALA A 108 10.26 3.87 13.78
C ALA A 108 11.31 3.90 12.65
N ALA A 109 11.30 2.91 11.74
CA ALA A 109 12.18 2.89 10.58
C ALA A 109 11.85 4.05 9.61
N LEU A 110 10.56 4.32 9.39
CA LEU A 110 10.15 5.47 8.58
C LEU A 110 10.60 6.80 9.19
N ALA A 111 10.49 6.95 10.51
CA ALA A 111 10.94 8.16 11.20
C ALA A 111 12.46 8.37 11.02
N ARG A 112 13.27 7.32 11.17
CA ARG A 112 14.72 7.38 10.93
C ARG A 112 15.05 7.74 9.48
N LEU A 113 14.37 7.10 8.52
CA LEU A 113 14.56 7.43 7.11
C LEU A 113 14.19 8.88 6.80
N ARG A 114 13.08 9.38 7.33
CA ARG A 114 12.68 10.79 7.19
C ARG A 114 13.78 11.73 7.70
N ASP A 115 14.37 11.43 8.84
CA ASP A 115 15.42 12.28 9.42
C ASP A 115 16.70 12.22 8.59
N ARG A 116 17.06 11.05 8.04
CA ARG A 116 18.17 10.90 7.07
C ARG A 116 17.93 11.67 5.78
N LEU A 117 16.70 11.71 5.26
CA LEU A 117 16.33 12.54 4.10
C LEU A 117 16.45 14.03 4.45
N ARG A 118 15.98 14.47 5.61
CA ARG A 118 16.03 15.86 6.03
C ARG A 118 17.46 16.42 6.14
N THR A 119 18.41 15.63 6.62
CA THR A 119 19.83 16.05 6.68
C THR A 119 20.42 16.33 5.30
N ARG A 120 19.82 15.80 4.24
CA ARG A 120 20.18 16.00 2.83
C ARG A 120 19.34 17.06 2.11
N GLY A 121 18.45 17.74 2.84
CA GLY A 121 17.53 18.73 2.26
C GLY A 121 16.32 18.13 1.53
N LEU A 122 16.18 16.80 1.54
CA LEU A 122 15.07 16.09 0.94
C LEU A 122 13.86 16.04 1.88
N ARG A 123 12.66 16.04 1.30
CA ARG A 123 11.38 15.91 2.02
C ARG A 123 10.73 14.59 1.68
N LEU A 124 10.07 13.99 2.64
CA LEU A 124 9.31 12.76 2.47
C LEU A 124 7.86 13.06 2.14
N LEU A 125 7.31 12.36 1.14
CA LEU A 125 5.90 12.35 0.79
C LEU A 125 5.39 10.91 0.88
N LEU A 126 4.16 10.74 1.39
CA LEU A 126 3.50 9.44 1.57
C LEU A 126 2.10 9.49 0.99
N ASP A 127 1.56 8.31 0.68
CA ASP A 127 0.19 8.17 0.20
C ASP A 127 -0.82 8.59 1.27
N PHE A 128 -1.87 9.28 0.84
CA PHE A 128 -3.06 9.48 1.62
C PHE A 128 -4.24 8.82 0.89
N VAL A 129 -4.87 7.83 1.50
CA VAL A 129 -5.90 6.99 0.88
C VAL A 129 -7.24 7.19 1.62
N PRO A 130 -7.98 8.28 1.36
CA PRO A 130 -9.23 8.59 2.06
C PRO A 130 -10.45 7.87 1.50
N ASN A 131 -10.37 7.36 0.25
CA ASN A 131 -11.53 6.87 -0.50
C ASN A 131 -11.97 5.47 -0.10
N HIS A 132 -11.06 4.61 0.34
CA HIS A 132 -11.33 3.21 0.62
C HIS A 132 -10.38 2.65 1.65
N THR A 133 -10.76 1.53 2.22
CA THR A 133 -9.94 0.74 3.15
C THR A 133 -9.79 -0.68 2.64
N GLY A 134 -8.82 -1.43 3.16
CA GLY A 134 -8.69 -2.85 2.87
C GLY A 134 -9.90 -3.65 3.34
N LEU A 135 -10.23 -4.72 2.64
CA LEU A 135 -11.36 -5.61 2.96
C LEU A 135 -11.27 -6.24 4.35
N ASP A 136 -10.11 -6.21 4.98
CA ASP A 136 -9.86 -6.73 6.33
C ASP A 136 -10.33 -5.81 7.45
N GLN A 137 -10.80 -4.60 7.15
CA GLN A 137 -11.28 -3.62 8.15
C GLN A 137 -12.69 -3.93 8.72
N GLY A 138 -13.22 -5.11 8.48
CA GLY A 138 -14.54 -5.52 8.97
C GLY A 138 -15.70 -4.87 8.24
N LYS A 139 -16.92 -4.92 8.82
CA LYS A 139 -18.18 -4.54 8.18
C LYS A 139 -18.37 -3.06 7.80
N LEU A 140 -17.34 -2.22 7.93
CA LEU A 140 -17.40 -0.78 7.73
C LEU A 140 -16.43 -0.27 6.66
N ALA A 141 -16.07 -1.09 5.67
CA ALA A 141 -15.43 -0.56 4.47
C ALA A 141 -16.43 0.35 3.74
N ARG A 142 -16.46 1.63 4.07
CA ARG A 142 -17.18 2.64 3.31
C ARG A 142 -16.30 3.02 2.13
N PHE A 143 -16.71 2.60 0.95
CA PHE A 143 -16.22 3.19 -0.27
C PHE A 143 -16.89 4.55 -0.43
N MET A 144 -16.08 5.60 -0.48
CA MET A 144 -16.56 6.87 -1.03
C MET A 144 -16.69 6.64 -2.54
N GLU A 145 -17.84 7.00 -3.12
CA GLU A 145 -18.09 6.83 -4.55
C GLU A 145 -17.03 7.58 -5.35
N ASN A 146 -16.15 6.84 -6.01
CA ASN A 146 -15.33 7.36 -7.10
C ASN A 146 -16.16 7.20 -8.38
N HIS A 147 -16.25 8.25 -9.17
CA HIS A 147 -17.08 8.27 -10.39
C HIS A 147 -16.68 7.24 -11.44
N ASP A 148 -15.54 6.58 -11.29
CA ASP A 148 -14.94 5.67 -12.28
C ASP A 148 -14.84 4.20 -11.83
N GLU A 149 -15.28 3.85 -10.61
CA GLU A 149 -15.26 2.45 -10.19
C GLU A 149 -16.66 1.82 -10.26
N PRO A 150 -16.80 0.61 -10.86
CA PRO A 150 -18.05 -0.12 -10.80
C PRO A 150 -18.40 -0.39 -9.35
N ARG A 151 -19.60 -0.01 -8.92
CA ARG A 151 -20.14 -0.28 -7.59
C ARG A 151 -19.84 -1.70 -7.21
N ALA A 152 -18.99 -1.91 -6.21
CA ALA A 152 -18.91 -3.19 -5.54
C ALA A 152 -20.33 -3.51 -5.04
N ALA A 153 -20.98 -4.47 -5.67
CA ALA A 153 -22.34 -4.84 -5.34
C ALA A 153 -22.39 -5.17 -3.85
N ALA A 154 -23.09 -4.36 -3.08
CA ALA A 154 -23.46 -4.67 -1.73
C ALA A 154 -24.41 -5.87 -1.76
N SER A 155 -23.89 -7.06 -1.89
CA SER A 155 -24.63 -8.30 -1.76
C SER A 155 -24.48 -8.82 -0.35
N GLU A 156 -25.23 -8.21 0.55
CA GLU A 156 -25.75 -8.92 1.72
C GLU A 156 -27.06 -8.25 2.11
N ARG A 157 -28.09 -8.54 1.33
CA ARG A 157 -29.44 -8.44 1.84
C ARG A 157 -29.58 -9.52 2.90
N SER A 158 -29.64 -9.13 4.17
CA SER A 158 -30.17 -9.98 5.24
C SER A 158 -31.50 -10.57 4.78
N PRO A 159 -31.70 -11.88 4.93
CA PRO A 159 -33.03 -12.46 4.68
C PRO A 159 -34.00 -11.83 5.63
N ALA A 160 -35.05 -11.21 5.07
CA ALA A 160 -36.19 -10.69 5.81
C ALA A 160 -36.78 -11.85 6.64
N ARG A 161 -36.89 -11.64 7.95
CA ARG A 161 -37.70 -12.49 8.85
C ARG A 161 -39.10 -12.58 8.26
N ALA A 162 -39.48 -13.77 7.86
CA ALA A 162 -40.84 -14.09 7.58
C ALA A 162 -41.65 -13.93 8.88
N ALA A 163 -42.50 -12.90 8.92
CA ALA A 163 -43.50 -12.78 9.96
C ALA A 163 -44.52 -13.90 9.77
N GLY A 164 -44.55 -14.83 10.70
CA GLY A 164 -45.59 -15.85 10.78
C GLY A 164 -46.93 -15.18 11.05
N SER A 165 -47.86 -15.35 10.15
CA SER A 165 -49.26 -15.09 10.33
C SER A 165 -49.83 -16.09 11.35
N VAL A 166 -50.27 -15.57 12.47
CA VAL A 166 -51.12 -16.32 13.42
C VAL A 166 -52.53 -16.25 12.87
N GLU A 167 -53.04 -17.36 12.34
CA GLU A 167 -54.48 -17.56 12.16
C GLU A 167 -55.12 -17.81 13.52
N GLN A 168 -56.04 -16.92 13.90
CA GLN A 168 -57.01 -17.19 14.93
C GLN A 168 -58.27 -17.74 14.24
N GLY A 169 -58.50 -19.04 14.43
CA GLY A 169 -59.78 -19.65 14.19
C GLY A 169 -60.71 -19.39 15.37
N GLY A 170 -61.89 -18.90 15.09
CA GLY A 170 -62.99 -18.79 15.99
C GLY A 170 -63.76 -20.13 16.23
#